data_1e61090f9dfcb39e751579884063fe89
#
_entry.id   1e61090f9dfcb39e751579884063fe89
#
_cell.length_a   1.000
_cell.length_b   1.000
_cell.length_c   1.000
_cell.angle_alpha   90.00
_cell.angle_beta   90.00
_cell.angle_gamma   90.00
#
_symmetry.space_group_name_H-M   'P 1'
#
loop_
_entity.id
_entity.type
_entity.pdbx_description
1 polymer ?
#
loop_
_entity_poly.entity_id
_entity_poly.type
_entity_poly.pdbx_seq_one_letter_code
_entity_poly.pdbx_strand_id
1 'polypeptide(L)'
;MNSKSLNKSTVLLMAISAAIVVANINYIQPIEADIAQQFNLPNAVIGAVAMLTQLGYAFGLLLIVPMGDIMNRRMLIMRLLVLAIISALLAFVAPNIWVYALASLLIGITSVAPQVIIPYAGFLAPRNQRGQVLGNVLSGLLVGVLLSRTVSGVLASYLPWQMVYLIAAILIAGLWLVLWRKLPHDPVTTHTTNYKAMIQTVPQLVKRYPVLRASAVNGFVLFGVSNIFWATLVFYLQHQYGWGSREAGLLALLGVTGVLAAPLIGRLADRFQPRTIIGLGLVLSTLAYVVFWLSGTHLVGLIIGIVILDLGTQFGQVANQTRIQSIDVHASSRFNSVFMFGYFMGGALGSFCGNVLWDLAGWNGVCGLAVVVLMIGFYAHFVHYPRVVTRQAQH
;
A
#
# COMPACT_ATOMS: atom_id res chain seq x y z
N MET A 1 -22.14 6.40 30.27
CA MET A 1 -22.22 6.99 28.93
C MET A 1 -22.92 5.98 28.02
N ASN A 2 -24.11 6.34 27.52
CA ASN A 2 -24.90 5.46 26.62
C ASN A 2 -24.09 5.17 25.38
N SER A 3 -23.63 3.94 25.22
CA SER A 3 -23.01 3.43 24.02
C SER A 3 -24.07 3.29 22.92
N LYS A 4 -24.41 4.39 22.23
CA LYS A 4 -25.13 4.25 20.97
C LYS A 4 -24.25 3.37 20.07
N SER A 5 -24.77 2.17 19.73
CA SER A 5 -24.13 1.29 18.77
C SER A 5 -23.77 2.09 17.52
N LEU A 6 -22.53 1.97 17.06
CA LEU A 6 -22.12 2.63 15.81
C LEU A 6 -23.08 2.18 14.71
N ASN A 7 -23.73 3.12 14.03
CA ASN A 7 -24.72 2.77 13.01
C ASN A 7 -23.99 2.03 11.86
N LYS A 8 -24.56 0.90 11.39
CA LYS A 8 -24.04 0.13 10.26
C LYS A 8 -23.76 1.01 9.03
N SER A 9 -24.58 2.04 8.80
CA SER A 9 -24.35 3.00 7.71
C SER A 9 -23.08 3.85 7.89
N THR A 10 -22.70 4.18 9.14
CA THR A 10 -21.45 4.91 9.41
C THR A 10 -20.24 3.99 9.20
N VAL A 11 -20.31 2.73 9.60
CA VAL A 11 -19.25 1.74 9.35
C VAL A 11 -19.04 1.54 7.85
N LEU A 12 -20.14 1.37 7.09
CA LEU A 12 -20.09 1.24 5.64
C LEU A 12 -19.49 2.50 4.98
N LEU A 13 -19.89 3.69 5.44
CA LEU A 13 -19.33 4.94 4.95
C LEU A 13 -17.82 5.03 5.20
N MET A 14 -17.35 4.62 6.39
CA MET A 14 -15.91 4.59 6.70
C MET A 14 -15.17 3.56 5.83
N ALA A 15 -15.78 2.42 5.55
CA ALA A 15 -15.22 1.40 4.65
C ALA A 15 -15.11 1.92 3.19
N ILE A 16 -16.17 2.55 2.67
CA ILE A 16 -16.16 3.18 1.35
C ILE A 16 -15.11 4.29 1.28
N SER A 17 -15.00 5.10 2.35
CA SER A 17 -13.99 6.16 2.43
C SER A 17 -12.59 5.60 2.38
N ALA A 18 -12.33 4.52 3.11
CA ALA A 18 -11.04 3.83 3.08
C ALA A 18 -10.73 3.29 1.68
N ALA A 19 -11.73 2.72 1.00
CA ALA A 19 -11.57 2.20 -0.36
C ALA A 19 -11.22 3.29 -1.37
N ILE A 20 -12.01 4.38 -1.42
CA ILE A 20 -11.84 5.43 -2.42
C ILE A 20 -10.53 6.20 -2.21
N VAL A 21 -10.15 6.47 -0.96
CA VAL A 21 -8.95 7.25 -0.69
C VAL A 21 -7.67 6.46 -0.91
N VAL A 22 -7.61 5.17 -0.50
CA VAL A 22 -6.42 4.34 -0.73
C VAL A 22 -6.21 4.05 -2.21
N ALA A 23 -7.26 4.01 -3.01
CA ALA A 23 -7.19 3.72 -4.45
C ALA A 23 -6.25 4.69 -5.19
N ASN A 24 -6.16 5.95 -4.74
CA ASN A 24 -5.33 6.97 -5.38
C ASN A 24 -3.84 6.60 -5.48
N ILE A 25 -3.34 5.75 -4.59
CA ILE A 25 -1.92 5.35 -4.58
C ILE A 25 -1.54 4.54 -5.83
N ASN A 26 -2.49 3.77 -6.37
CA ASN A 26 -2.23 2.82 -7.45
C ASN A 26 -2.80 3.25 -8.80
N TYR A 27 -3.51 4.39 -8.89
CA TYR A 27 -4.10 4.84 -10.15
C TYR A 27 -3.07 5.05 -11.25
N ILE A 28 -1.86 5.49 -10.89
CA ILE A 28 -0.80 5.77 -11.86
C ILE A 28 -0.32 4.53 -12.62
N GLN A 29 -0.25 3.35 -11.97
CA GLN A 29 0.43 2.17 -12.50
C GLN A 29 -0.09 1.70 -13.88
N PRO A 30 -1.41 1.52 -14.12
CA PRO A 30 -1.86 1.10 -15.44
C PRO A 30 -1.78 2.18 -16.51
N ILE A 31 -1.68 3.46 -16.12
CA ILE A 31 -1.69 4.62 -17.02
C ILE A 31 -0.30 5.24 -17.23
N GLU A 32 0.76 4.61 -16.71
CA GLU A 32 2.13 5.11 -16.83
C GLU A 32 2.54 5.31 -18.31
N ALA A 33 2.15 4.37 -19.18
CA ALA A 33 2.45 4.46 -20.61
C ALA A 33 1.74 5.64 -21.30
N ASP A 34 0.48 5.91 -20.95
CA ASP A 34 -0.31 7.02 -21.50
C ASP A 34 0.29 8.38 -21.06
N ILE A 35 0.77 8.47 -19.82
CA ILE A 35 1.44 9.66 -19.29
C ILE A 35 2.80 9.88 -19.97
N ALA A 36 3.59 8.79 -20.14
CA ALA A 36 4.88 8.83 -20.84
C ALA A 36 4.71 9.35 -22.26
N GLN A 37 3.72 8.85 -22.97
CA GLN A 37 3.41 9.26 -24.33
C GLN A 37 2.99 10.73 -24.42
N GLN A 38 2.09 11.18 -23.52
CA GLN A 38 1.60 12.57 -23.55
C GLN A 38 2.70 13.60 -23.29
N PHE A 39 3.61 13.33 -22.35
CA PHE A 39 4.71 14.23 -22.02
C PHE A 39 5.98 13.97 -22.86
N ASN A 40 5.95 12.96 -23.74
CA ASN A 40 7.08 12.53 -24.55
C ASN A 40 8.36 12.30 -23.73
N LEU A 41 8.22 11.50 -22.66
CA LEU A 41 9.28 11.23 -21.69
C LEU A 41 9.63 9.74 -21.61
N PRO A 42 10.88 9.41 -21.25
CA PRO A 42 11.28 8.03 -20.96
C PRO A 42 10.46 7.42 -19.81
N ASN A 43 10.26 6.09 -19.86
CA ASN A 43 9.51 5.37 -18.82
C ASN A 43 10.16 5.50 -17.43
N ALA A 44 11.49 5.59 -17.38
CA ALA A 44 12.23 5.84 -16.14
C ALA A 44 11.78 7.14 -15.43
N VAL A 45 11.46 8.21 -16.18
CA VAL A 45 10.98 9.48 -15.60
C VAL A 45 9.59 9.29 -15.00
N ILE A 46 8.72 8.55 -15.68
CA ILE A 46 7.38 8.26 -15.15
C ILE A 46 7.46 7.34 -13.93
N GLY A 47 8.36 6.35 -13.96
CA GLY A 47 8.67 5.53 -12.78
C GLY A 47 9.14 6.34 -11.58
N ALA A 48 9.92 7.42 -11.80
CA ALA A 48 10.28 8.35 -10.73
C ALA A 48 9.05 9.09 -10.17
N VAL A 49 8.07 9.44 -11.01
CA VAL A 49 6.81 10.06 -10.54
C VAL A 49 5.95 9.06 -9.76
N ALA A 50 5.83 7.82 -10.24
CA ALA A 50 5.14 6.75 -9.51
C ALA A 50 5.82 6.47 -8.16
N MET A 51 7.17 6.50 -8.11
CA MET A 51 7.93 6.43 -6.86
C MET A 51 7.54 7.54 -5.88
N LEU A 52 7.33 8.77 -6.35
CA LEU A 52 6.93 9.89 -5.48
C LEU A 52 5.59 9.65 -4.79
N THR A 53 4.63 9.02 -5.45
CA THR A 53 3.35 8.65 -4.82
C THR A 53 3.58 7.66 -3.66
N GLN A 54 4.39 6.64 -3.87
CA GLN A 54 4.72 5.65 -2.84
C GLN A 54 5.52 6.26 -1.68
N LEU A 55 6.50 7.13 -2.00
CA LEU A 55 7.27 7.89 -1.00
C LEU A 55 6.36 8.80 -0.18
N GLY A 56 5.48 9.55 -0.85
CA GLY A 56 4.50 10.39 -0.18
C GLY A 56 3.66 9.60 0.83
N TYR A 57 3.19 8.42 0.43
CA TYR A 57 2.44 7.55 1.32
C TYR A 57 3.28 7.02 2.50
N ALA A 58 4.53 6.60 2.24
CA ALA A 58 5.45 6.15 3.29
C ALA A 58 5.70 7.26 4.33
N PHE A 59 6.00 8.47 3.88
CA PHE A 59 6.18 9.62 4.79
C PHE A 59 4.88 10.02 5.48
N GLY A 60 3.75 9.95 4.80
CA GLY A 60 2.44 10.17 5.40
C GLY A 60 2.14 9.18 6.55
N LEU A 61 2.47 7.90 6.36
CA LEU A 61 2.35 6.88 7.42
C LEU A 61 3.22 7.18 8.64
N LEU A 62 4.42 7.67 8.40
CA LEU A 62 5.38 7.95 9.47
C LEU A 62 5.07 9.25 10.22
N LEU A 63 4.63 10.28 9.49
CA LEU A 63 4.50 11.64 10.02
C LEU A 63 3.04 12.01 10.35
N ILE A 64 2.08 11.63 9.52
CA ILE A 64 0.68 12.08 9.67
C ILE A 64 -0.15 11.12 10.52
N VAL A 65 -0.01 9.81 10.31
CA VAL A 65 -0.84 8.84 11.05
C VAL A 65 -0.69 8.98 12.56
N PRO A 66 0.52 9.17 13.12
CA PRO A 66 0.68 9.40 14.54
C PRO A 66 0.03 10.68 15.07
N MET A 67 -0.22 11.68 14.22
CA MET A 67 -0.97 12.88 14.64
C MET A 67 -2.41 12.54 15.07
N GLY A 68 -2.97 11.43 14.57
CA GLY A 68 -4.29 10.95 14.98
C GLY A 68 -4.39 10.53 16.47
N ASP A 69 -3.25 10.31 17.12
CA ASP A 69 -3.21 10.01 18.55
C ASP A 69 -3.12 11.27 19.43
N ILE A 70 -2.78 12.43 18.85
CA ILE A 70 -2.53 13.68 19.56
C ILE A 70 -3.66 14.70 19.30
N MET A 71 -4.21 14.70 18.10
CA MET A 71 -5.23 15.67 17.69
C MET A 71 -6.56 14.99 17.36
N ASN A 72 -7.60 15.79 17.23
CA ASN A 72 -8.92 15.32 16.88
C ASN A 72 -8.90 14.57 15.54
N ARG A 73 -9.18 13.25 15.58
CA ARG A 73 -9.12 12.36 14.40
C ARG A 73 -10.10 12.78 13.32
N ARG A 74 -11.31 13.21 13.69
CA ARG A 74 -12.29 13.71 12.72
C ARG A 74 -11.73 14.92 11.94
N MET A 75 -11.14 15.89 12.64
CA MET A 75 -10.56 17.07 12.03
C MET A 75 -9.39 16.70 11.10
N LEU A 76 -8.52 15.78 11.53
CA LEU A 76 -7.40 15.29 10.73
C LEU A 76 -7.90 14.62 9.45
N ILE A 77 -8.89 13.71 9.54
CA ILE A 77 -9.50 13.06 8.37
C ILE A 77 -10.07 14.10 7.40
N MET A 78 -10.85 15.06 7.91
CA MET A 78 -11.48 16.08 7.07
C MET A 78 -10.44 16.94 6.33
N ARG A 79 -9.34 17.32 7.00
CA ARG A 79 -8.24 18.08 6.38
C ARG A 79 -7.51 17.25 5.33
N LEU A 80 -7.22 15.98 5.60
CA LEU A 80 -6.58 15.09 4.64
C LEU A 80 -7.43 14.89 3.39
N LEU A 81 -8.76 14.77 3.51
CA LEU A 81 -9.65 14.65 2.37
C LEU A 81 -9.67 15.91 1.51
N VAL A 82 -9.69 17.12 2.12
CA VAL A 82 -9.59 18.38 1.37
C VAL A 82 -8.27 18.47 0.62
N LEU A 83 -7.16 18.12 1.28
CA LEU A 83 -5.84 18.09 0.63
C LEU A 83 -5.78 17.02 -0.49
N ALA A 84 -6.44 15.87 -0.31
CA ALA A 84 -6.54 14.84 -1.35
C ALA A 84 -7.31 15.34 -2.58
N ILE A 85 -8.41 16.07 -2.38
CA ILE A 85 -9.15 16.72 -3.48
C ILE A 85 -8.25 17.69 -4.24
N ILE A 86 -7.54 18.57 -3.51
CA ILE A 86 -6.64 19.55 -4.12
C ILE A 86 -5.53 18.84 -4.90
N SER A 87 -4.95 17.79 -4.33
CA SER A 87 -3.88 17.01 -4.96
C SER A 87 -4.35 16.31 -6.24
N ALA A 88 -5.56 15.73 -6.21
CA ALA A 88 -6.15 15.10 -7.39
C ALA A 88 -6.50 16.12 -8.47
N LEU A 89 -7.05 17.29 -8.11
CA LEU A 89 -7.30 18.38 -9.07
C LEU A 89 -5.98 18.92 -9.66
N LEU A 90 -4.93 19.02 -8.86
CA LEU A 90 -3.60 19.41 -9.35
C LEU A 90 -3.06 18.41 -10.37
N ALA A 91 -3.26 17.10 -10.15
CA ALA A 91 -2.90 16.07 -11.12
C ALA A 91 -3.74 16.16 -12.40
N PHE A 92 -5.04 16.43 -12.28
CA PHE A 92 -5.94 16.61 -13.42
C PHE A 92 -5.54 17.77 -14.33
N VAL A 93 -5.17 18.92 -13.76
CA VAL A 93 -4.83 20.13 -14.53
C VAL A 93 -3.33 20.24 -14.84
N ALA A 94 -2.51 19.24 -14.49
CA ALA A 94 -1.06 19.32 -14.58
C ALA A 94 -0.57 19.62 -16.02
N PRO A 95 0.02 20.80 -16.27
CA PRO A 95 0.45 21.21 -17.61
C PRO A 95 1.79 20.59 -18.02
N ASN A 96 2.55 20.07 -17.05
CA ASN A 96 3.86 19.46 -17.25
C ASN A 96 4.15 18.41 -16.18
N ILE A 97 5.20 17.64 -16.41
CA ILE A 97 5.59 16.53 -15.53
C ILE A 97 5.95 16.97 -14.10
N TRP A 98 6.49 18.16 -13.91
CA TRP A 98 6.91 18.65 -12.59
C TRP A 98 5.70 18.93 -11.69
N VAL A 99 4.67 19.54 -12.25
CA VAL A 99 3.40 19.78 -11.53
C VAL A 99 2.73 18.44 -11.22
N TYR A 100 2.75 17.50 -12.17
CA TYR A 100 2.21 16.16 -11.96
C TYR A 100 3.02 15.37 -10.91
N ALA A 101 4.35 15.51 -10.88
CA ALA A 101 5.21 14.91 -9.87
C ALA A 101 4.91 15.44 -8.45
N LEU A 102 4.72 16.77 -8.33
CA LEU A 102 4.28 17.38 -7.07
C LEU A 102 2.90 16.86 -6.65
N ALA A 103 1.95 16.81 -7.59
CA ALA A 103 0.62 16.27 -7.34
C ALA A 103 0.68 14.81 -6.88
N SER A 104 1.51 13.98 -7.51
CA SER A 104 1.72 12.57 -7.16
C SER A 104 2.27 12.39 -5.75
N LEU A 105 3.25 13.21 -5.35
CA LEU A 105 3.76 13.21 -3.98
C LEU A 105 2.66 13.58 -2.96
N LEU A 106 1.89 14.63 -3.25
CA LEU A 106 0.79 15.08 -2.39
C LEU A 106 -0.36 14.07 -2.34
N ILE A 107 -0.68 13.41 -3.46
CA ILE A 107 -1.65 12.29 -3.50
C ILE A 107 -1.19 11.19 -2.56
N GLY A 108 0.09 10.80 -2.60
CA GLY A 108 0.65 9.81 -1.68
C GLY A 108 0.46 10.23 -0.22
N ILE A 109 0.91 11.43 0.14
CA ILE A 109 0.83 11.96 1.51
C ILE A 109 -0.61 12.00 2.03
N THR A 110 -1.58 12.40 1.22
CA THR A 110 -2.98 12.57 1.63
C THR A 110 -3.77 11.26 1.65
N SER A 111 -3.33 10.26 0.88
CA SER A 111 -3.96 8.94 0.80
C SER A 111 -3.78 8.09 2.07
N VAL A 112 -3.08 8.58 3.09
CA VAL A 112 -2.97 7.91 4.40
C VAL A 112 -4.21 8.06 5.28
N ALA A 113 -5.21 8.86 4.89
CA ALA A 113 -6.43 9.06 5.67
C ALA A 113 -7.11 7.76 6.14
N PRO A 114 -7.17 6.66 5.35
CA PRO A 114 -7.69 5.37 5.81
C PRO A 114 -6.97 4.82 7.05
N GLN A 115 -5.68 5.07 7.20
CA GLN A 115 -4.89 4.63 8.37
C GLN A 115 -5.26 5.41 9.66
N VAL A 116 -5.94 6.54 9.53
CA VAL A 116 -6.55 7.27 10.64
C VAL A 116 -8.01 6.84 10.83
N ILE A 117 -8.74 6.56 9.72
CA ILE A 117 -10.14 6.12 9.75
C ILE A 117 -10.29 4.77 10.47
N ILE A 118 -9.40 3.80 10.20
CA ILE A 118 -9.46 2.45 10.76
C ILE A 118 -9.40 2.48 12.31
N PRO A 119 -8.37 3.03 12.96
CA PRO A 119 -8.33 3.11 14.41
C PRO A 119 -9.47 3.97 14.98
N TYR A 120 -9.91 5.01 14.27
CA TYR A 120 -11.05 5.82 14.68
C TYR A 120 -12.37 5.02 14.68
N ALA A 121 -12.61 4.19 13.68
CA ALA A 121 -13.73 3.27 13.65
C ALA A 121 -13.70 2.29 14.83
N GLY A 122 -12.52 1.74 15.14
CA GLY A 122 -12.33 0.88 16.29
C GLY A 122 -12.53 1.59 17.65
N PHE A 123 -12.19 2.86 17.74
CA PHE A 123 -12.42 3.69 18.93
C PHE A 123 -13.92 3.95 19.15
N LEU A 124 -14.67 4.25 18.09
CA LEU A 124 -16.11 4.50 18.14
C LEU A 124 -16.94 3.23 18.37
N ALA A 125 -16.39 2.05 18.10
CA ALA A 125 -17.09 0.78 18.16
C ALA A 125 -17.28 0.31 19.62
N PRO A 126 -18.45 -0.29 19.97
CA PRO A 126 -18.64 -0.99 21.21
C PRO A 126 -17.60 -2.12 21.35
N ARG A 127 -17.15 -2.41 22.60
CA ARG A 127 -16.09 -3.42 22.85
C ARG A 127 -16.39 -4.79 22.24
N ASN A 128 -17.64 -5.22 22.27
CA ASN A 128 -18.11 -6.51 21.72
C ASN A 128 -18.23 -6.55 20.19
N GLN A 129 -18.16 -5.40 19.48
CA GLN A 129 -18.26 -5.31 18.02
C GLN A 129 -17.00 -4.74 17.37
N ARG A 130 -15.99 -4.39 18.16
CA ARG A 130 -14.79 -3.70 17.69
C ARG A 130 -14.06 -4.46 16.57
N GLY A 131 -13.89 -5.77 16.73
CA GLY A 131 -13.25 -6.61 15.70
C GLY A 131 -14.02 -6.63 14.39
N GLN A 132 -15.36 -6.74 14.46
CA GLN A 132 -16.22 -6.72 13.28
C GLN A 132 -16.17 -5.39 12.55
N VAL A 133 -16.22 -4.27 13.29
CA VAL A 133 -16.14 -2.92 12.70
C VAL A 133 -14.79 -2.69 12.01
N LEU A 134 -13.69 -3.05 12.68
CA LEU A 134 -12.35 -2.97 12.11
C LEU A 134 -12.22 -3.84 10.85
N GLY A 135 -12.74 -5.08 10.90
CA GLY A 135 -12.74 -5.99 9.77
C GLY A 135 -13.48 -5.41 8.55
N ASN A 136 -14.66 -4.82 8.77
CA ASN A 136 -15.45 -4.22 7.69
C ASN A 136 -14.73 -3.02 7.04
N VAL A 137 -14.07 -2.16 7.82
CA VAL A 137 -13.33 -1.01 7.27
C VAL A 137 -12.06 -1.45 6.55
N LEU A 138 -11.35 -2.44 7.10
CA LEU A 138 -10.19 -3.06 6.44
C LEU A 138 -10.56 -3.75 5.13
N SER A 139 -11.71 -4.45 5.09
CA SER A 139 -12.21 -5.05 3.84
C SER A 139 -12.46 -3.98 2.78
N GLY A 140 -13.02 -2.82 3.16
CA GLY A 140 -13.16 -1.68 2.27
C GLY A 140 -11.83 -1.22 1.70
N LEU A 141 -10.81 -1.05 2.56
CA LEU A 141 -9.47 -0.68 2.14
C LEU A 141 -8.89 -1.69 1.13
N LEU A 142 -8.99 -2.99 1.40
CA LEU A 142 -8.48 -4.04 0.51
C LEU A 142 -9.19 -4.04 -0.85
N VAL A 143 -10.50 -3.86 -0.86
CA VAL A 143 -11.29 -3.71 -2.10
C VAL A 143 -10.83 -2.48 -2.89
N GLY A 144 -10.56 -1.35 -2.20
CA GLY A 144 -10.04 -0.14 -2.83
C GLY A 144 -8.68 -0.35 -3.50
N VAL A 145 -7.76 -1.01 -2.81
CA VAL A 145 -6.44 -1.37 -3.36
C VAL A 145 -6.57 -2.26 -4.59
N LEU A 146 -7.45 -3.28 -4.51
CA LEU A 146 -7.67 -4.23 -5.59
C LEU A 146 -8.27 -3.56 -6.83
N LEU A 147 -9.34 -2.80 -6.65
CA LEU A 147 -10.08 -2.20 -7.77
C LEU A 147 -9.40 -0.95 -8.35
N SER A 148 -8.47 -0.34 -7.62
CA SER A 148 -7.84 0.92 -8.05
C SER A 148 -7.21 0.84 -9.44
N ARG A 149 -6.40 -0.19 -9.69
CA ARG A 149 -5.74 -0.40 -10.99
C ARG A 149 -6.73 -0.70 -12.09
N THR A 150 -7.74 -1.52 -11.81
CA THR A 150 -8.78 -1.85 -12.78
C THR A 150 -9.61 -0.63 -13.17
N VAL A 151 -10.04 0.15 -12.18
CA VAL A 151 -10.82 1.36 -12.42
C VAL A 151 -10.01 2.38 -13.23
N SER A 152 -8.77 2.67 -12.84
CA SER A 152 -7.95 3.64 -13.57
C SER A 152 -7.62 3.17 -14.99
N GLY A 153 -7.24 1.91 -15.18
CA GLY A 153 -6.93 1.36 -16.49
C GLY A 153 -8.14 1.33 -17.44
N VAL A 154 -9.31 0.93 -16.93
CA VAL A 154 -10.55 0.93 -17.72
C VAL A 154 -10.99 2.35 -18.04
N LEU A 155 -10.95 3.29 -17.09
CA LEU A 155 -11.30 4.68 -17.36
C LEU A 155 -10.38 5.32 -18.40
N ALA A 156 -9.08 5.10 -18.30
CA ALA A 156 -8.10 5.66 -19.23
C ALA A 156 -8.21 5.09 -20.65
N SER A 157 -8.81 3.91 -20.83
CA SER A 157 -9.07 3.35 -22.18
C SER A 157 -10.22 4.02 -22.92
N TYR A 158 -11.11 4.76 -22.23
CA TYR A 158 -12.25 5.45 -22.82
C TYR A 158 -12.14 6.97 -22.72
N LEU A 159 -11.34 7.49 -21.79
CA LEU A 159 -11.21 8.91 -21.46
C LEU A 159 -9.72 9.26 -21.35
N PRO A 160 -9.35 10.55 -21.55
CA PRO A 160 -7.99 10.98 -21.22
C PRO A 160 -7.61 10.59 -19.78
N TRP A 161 -6.38 10.14 -19.58
CA TRP A 161 -5.94 9.62 -18.28
C TRP A 161 -6.14 10.62 -17.11
N GLN A 162 -6.09 11.92 -17.39
CA GLN A 162 -6.34 12.96 -16.39
C GLN A 162 -7.71 12.84 -15.75
N MET A 163 -8.72 12.34 -16.50
CA MET A 163 -10.09 12.18 -16.00
C MET A 163 -10.19 11.20 -14.84
N VAL A 164 -9.24 10.28 -14.71
CA VAL A 164 -9.13 9.40 -13.53
C VAL A 164 -9.03 10.24 -12.25
N TYR A 165 -8.19 11.27 -12.27
CA TYR A 165 -7.98 12.15 -11.11
C TYR A 165 -9.14 13.12 -10.88
N LEU A 166 -9.78 13.59 -11.93
CA LEU A 166 -10.99 14.41 -11.78
C LEU A 166 -12.13 13.61 -11.14
N ILE A 167 -12.37 12.40 -11.61
CA ILE A 167 -13.40 11.51 -11.05
C ILE A 167 -13.06 11.20 -9.58
N ALA A 168 -11.79 10.90 -9.26
CA ALA A 168 -11.34 10.70 -7.90
C ALA A 168 -11.61 11.93 -7.02
N ALA A 169 -11.31 13.14 -7.50
CA ALA A 169 -11.57 14.39 -6.78
C ALA A 169 -13.06 14.57 -6.49
N ILE A 170 -13.93 14.32 -7.47
CA ILE A 170 -15.39 14.41 -7.32
C ILE A 170 -15.89 13.38 -6.28
N LEU A 171 -15.42 12.14 -6.35
CA LEU A 171 -15.81 11.09 -5.40
C LEU A 171 -15.35 11.44 -3.98
N ILE A 172 -14.12 11.92 -3.81
CA ILE A 172 -13.61 12.33 -2.49
C ILE A 172 -14.36 13.56 -1.98
N ALA A 173 -14.74 14.51 -2.84
CA ALA A 173 -15.53 15.68 -2.45
C ALA A 173 -16.95 15.29 -1.98
N GLY A 174 -17.62 14.38 -2.69
CA GLY A 174 -18.89 13.81 -2.27
C GLY A 174 -18.77 13.08 -0.92
N LEU A 175 -17.73 12.28 -0.75
CA LEU A 175 -17.39 11.61 0.51
C LEU A 175 -17.15 12.61 1.64
N TRP A 176 -16.39 13.66 1.39
CA TRP A 176 -16.11 14.72 2.36
C TRP A 176 -17.40 15.34 2.88
N LEU A 177 -18.34 15.70 1.99
CA LEU A 177 -19.64 16.24 2.35
C LEU A 177 -20.46 15.30 3.23
N VAL A 178 -20.50 14.00 2.89
CA VAL A 178 -21.23 13.00 3.67
C VAL A 178 -20.58 12.75 5.02
N LEU A 179 -19.25 12.65 5.08
CA LEU A 179 -18.50 12.48 6.32
C LEU A 179 -18.62 13.71 7.23
N TRP A 180 -18.58 14.92 6.65
CA TRP A 180 -18.76 16.15 7.42
C TRP A 180 -20.07 16.15 8.20
N ARG A 181 -21.16 15.59 7.61
CA ARG A 181 -22.48 15.50 8.25
C ARG A 181 -22.63 14.30 9.18
N LYS A 182 -22.08 13.15 8.80
CA LYS A 182 -22.39 11.86 9.47
C LYS A 182 -21.30 11.33 10.40
N LEU A 183 -20.06 11.81 10.26
CA LEU A 183 -18.97 11.31 11.10
C LEU A 183 -19.13 11.85 12.53
N PRO A 184 -19.20 10.98 13.55
CA PRO A 184 -19.34 11.41 14.94
C PRO A 184 -18.22 12.36 15.37
N HIS A 185 -18.49 13.19 16.36
CA HIS A 185 -17.46 14.03 16.96
C HIS A 185 -16.52 13.17 17.80
N ASP A 186 -15.23 13.42 17.64
CA ASP A 186 -14.20 12.80 18.47
C ASP A 186 -14.20 13.52 19.82
N PRO A 187 -14.49 12.84 20.94
CA PRO A 187 -14.29 13.47 22.24
C PRO A 187 -12.80 13.76 22.38
N VAL A 188 -12.48 15.04 22.47
CA VAL A 188 -11.11 15.55 22.53
C VAL A 188 -10.38 14.88 23.70
N THR A 189 -9.58 13.87 23.40
CA THR A 189 -8.57 13.38 24.31
C THR A 189 -7.33 14.25 24.09
N THR A 190 -7.19 15.29 24.88
CA THR A 190 -5.95 16.07 24.98
C THR A 190 -4.87 15.15 25.56
N HIS A 191 -4.25 14.33 24.70
CA HIS A 191 -3.06 13.63 25.11
C HIS A 191 -1.90 14.63 25.16
N THR A 192 -1.30 14.78 26.33
CA THR A 192 -0.14 15.64 26.63
C THR A 192 1.15 15.15 25.94
N THR A 193 1.05 14.17 25.05
CA THR A 193 2.20 13.58 24.37
C THR A 193 2.75 14.57 23.32
N ASN A 194 4.00 14.96 23.46
CA ASN A 194 4.66 15.84 22.52
C ASN A 194 4.92 15.08 21.19
N TYR A 195 4.39 15.59 20.07
CA TYR A 195 4.58 15.02 18.73
C TYR A 195 6.05 14.78 18.40
N LYS A 196 6.93 15.76 18.68
CA LYS A 196 8.37 15.65 18.44
C LYS A 196 8.98 14.48 19.22
N ALA A 197 8.60 14.30 20.48
CA ALA A 197 9.07 13.20 21.30
C ALA A 197 8.62 11.85 20.71
N MET A 198 7.39 11.76 20.19
CA MET A 198 6.87 10.54 19.57
C MET A 198 7.64 10.17 18.28
N ILE A 199 7.89 11.12 17.40
CA ILE A 199 8.68 10.88 16.18
C ILE A 199 10.12 10.49 16.52
N GLN A 200 10.72 11.10 17.53
CA GLN A 200 12.07 10.77 17.98
C GLN A 200 12.20 9.36 18.57
N THR A 201 11.10 8.72 18.99
CA THR A 201 11.15 7.33 19.44
C THR A 201 11.33 6.33 18.28
N VAL A 202 10.96 6.68 17.04
CA VAL A 202 11.02 5.79 15.88
C VAL A 202 12.44 5.28 15.58
N PRO A 203 13.48 6.11 15.47
CA PRO A 203 14.85 5.64 15.28
C PRO A 203 15.34 4.76 16.44
N GLN A 204 14.91 5.06 17.67
CA GLN A 204 15.26 4.27 18.86
C GLN A 204 14.64 2.88 18.80
N LEU A 205 13.37 2.76 18.34
CA LEU A 205 12.70 1.47 18.14
C LEU A 205 13.43 0.63 17.08
N VAL A 206 13.81 1.23 15.96
CA VAL A 206 14.57 0.55 14.90
C VAL A 206 15.91 0.05 15.42
N LYS A 207 16.64 0.84 16.22
CA LYS A 207 17.92 0.42 16.83
C LYS A 207 17.72 -0.69 17.85
N ARG A 208 16.68 -0.59 18.70
CA ARG A 208 16.46 -1.48 19.84
C ARG A 208 15.94 -2.86 19.45
N TYR A 209 15.12 -2.96 18.38
CA TYR A 209 14.43 -4.21 18.03
C TYR A 209 14.94 -4.79 16.69
N PRO A 210 15.90 -5.76 16.73
CA PRO A 210 16.39 -6.41 15.51
C PRO A 210 15.29 -7.09 14.69
N VAL A 211 14.26 -7.63 15.37
CA VAL A 211 13.09 -8.25 14.73
C VAL A 211 12.34 -7.26 13.85
N LEU A 212 12.18 -6.01 14.32
CA LEU A 212 11.53 -4.95 13.56
C LEU A 212 12.30 -4.60 12.29
N ARG A 213 13.64 -4.48 12.40
CA ARG A 213 14.52 -4.26 11.23
C ARG A 213 14.40 -5.37 10.20
N ALA A 214 14.51 -6.64 10.66
CA ALA A 214 14.40 -7.78 9.76
C ALA A 214 13.04 -7.86 9.07
N SER A 215 11.96 -7.58 9.80
CA SER A 215 10.61 -7.53 9.21
C SER A 215 10.45 -6.37 8.22
N ALA A 216 11.01 -5.19 8.52
CA ALA A 216 11.00 -4.05 7.60
C ALA A 216 11.78 -4.34 6.31
N VAL A 217 12.95 -4.99 6.41
CA VAL A 217 13.74 -5.43 5.23
C VAL A 217 12.98 -6.46 4.40
N ASN A 218 12.37 -7.46 5.04
CA ASN A 218 11.56 -8.45 4.32
C ASN A 218 10.35 -7.81 3.61
N GLY A 219 9.68 -6.89 4.30
CA GLY A 219 8.58 -6.12 3.70
C GLY A 219 9.04 -5.26 2.53
N PHE A 220 10.18 -4.59 2.67
CA PHE A 220 10.83 -3.80 1.62
C PHE A 220 11.11 -4.65 0.37
N VAL A 221 11.72 -5.83 0.54
CA VAL A 221 12.04 -6.74 -0.56
C VAL A 221 10.77 -7.22 -1.26
N LEU A 222 9.82 -7.79 -0.52
CA LEU A 222 8.63 -8.42 -1.11
C LEU A 222 7.72 -7.43 -1.81
N PHE A 223 7.48 -6.26 -1.21
CA PHE A 223 6.68 -5.23 -1.85
C PHE A 223 7.44 -4.50 -2.96
N GLY A 224 8.76 -4.35 -2.81
CA GLY A 224 9.63 -3.84 -3.86
C GLY A 224 9.54 -4.70 -5.12
N VAL A 225 9.70 -6.00 -4.97
CA VAL A 225 9.61 -6.97 -6.07
C VAL A 225 8.20 -6.96 -6.70
N SER A 226 7.14 -6.91 -5.90
CA SER A 226 5.77 -6.76 -6.42
C SER A 226 5.61 -5.48 -7.24
N ASN A 227 6.15 -4.34 -6.76
CA ASN A 227 6.04 -3.08 -7.49
C ASN A 227 6.96 -3.00 -8.72
N ILE A 228 8.10 -3.70 -8.77
CA ILE A 228 8.87 -3.88 -10.00
C ILE A 228 7.96 -4.41 -11.11
N PHE A 229 7.18 -5.46 -10.82
CA PHE A 229 6.24 -6.05 -11.78
C PHE A 229 5.09 -5.10 -12.15
N TRP A 230 4.36 -4.59 -11.15
CA TRP A 230 3.15 -3.80 -11.42
C TRP A 230 3.43 -2.48 -12.14
N ALA A 231 4.57 -1.84 -11.89
CA ALA A 231 4.96 -0.62 -12.58
C ALA A 231 5.41 -0.86 -14.02
N THR A 232 5.97 -2.03 -14.33
CA THR A 232 6.44 -2.35 -15.68
C THR A 232 5.43 -3.11 -16.54
N LEU A 233 4.35 -3.62 -15.92
CA LEU A 233 3.38 -4.47 -16.60
C LEU A 233 2.76 -3.80 -17.83
N VAL A 234 2.36 -2.53 -17.74
CA VAL A 234 1.72 -1.83 -18.86
C VAL A 234 2.66 -1.71 -20.06
N PHE A 235 3.94 -1.44 -19.83
CA PHE A 235 4.94 -1.37 -20.91
C PHE A 235 5.21 -2.74 -21.52
N TYR A 236 5.26 -3.78 -20.68
CA TYR A 236 5.39 -5.16 -21.15
C TYR A 236 4.20 -5.58 -22.00
N LEU A 237 2.97 -5.29 -21.60
CA LEU A 237 1.75 -5.61 -22.34
C LEU A 237 1.70 -4.85 -23.67
N GLN A 238 2.11 -3.59 -23.68
CA GLN A 238 2.17 -2.79 -24.89
C GLN A 238 3.19 -3.34 -25.90
N HIS A 239 4.38 -3.71 -25.42
CA HIS A 239 5.45 -4.24 -26.26
C HIS A 239 5.14 -5.65 -26.78
N GLN A 240 4.59 -6.54 -25.93
CA GLN A 240 4.43 -7.97 -26.26
C GLN A 240 3.12 -8.28 -26.98
N TYR A 241 2.03 -7.57 -26.62
CA TYR A 241 0.67 -7.89 -27.08
C TYR A 241 -0.02 -6.71 -27.80
N GLY A 242 0.57 -5.52 -27.81
CA GLY A 242 -0.09 -4.31 -28.29
C GLY A 242 -1.26 -3.86 -27.39
N TRP A 243 -1.27 -4.33 -26.13
CA TRP A 243 -2.30 -4.03 -25.15
C TRP A 243 -1.96 -2.77 -24.36
N GLY A 244 -2.97 -2.14 -23.75
CA GLY A 244 -2.80 -0.88 -23.04
C GLY A 244 -3.22 -0.92 -21.57
N SER A 245 -3.56 0.25 -21.06
CA SER A 245 -3.97 0.48 -19.67
C SER A 245 -5.17 -0.35 -19.24
N ARG A 246 -6.11 -0.63 -20.17
CA ARG A 246 -7.30 -1.44 -19.90
C ARG A 246 -6.93 -2.86 -19.48
N GLU A 247 -6.10 -3.54 -20.28
CA GLU A 247 -5.70 -4.92 -20.05
C GLU A 247 -4.82 -5.02 -18.80
N ALA A 248 -3.92 -4.05 -18.60
CA ALA A 248 -3.13 -3.95 -17.37
C ALA A 248 -4.03 -3.82 -16.13
N GLY A 249 -5.06 -2.98 -16.20
CA GLY A 249 -6.06 -2.83 -15.14
C GLY A 249 -6.90 -4.09 -14.92
N LEU A 250 -7.30 -4.80 -15.97
CA LEU A 250 -8.07 -6.05 -15.86
C LEU A 250 -7.24 -7.19 -15.24
N LEU A 251 -5.96 -7.31 -15.61
CA LEU A 251 -5.06 -8.29 -14.99
C LEU A 251 -4.86 -8.02 -13.48
N ALA A 252 -5.00 -6.78 -13.05
CA ALA A 252 -4.93 -6.45 -11.62
C ALA A 252 -6.06 -7.10 -10.79
N LEU A 253 -7.19 -7.50 -11.40
CA LEU A 253 -8.24 -8.26 -10.72
C LEU A 253 -7.75 -9.62 -10.21
N LEU A 254 -6.70 -10.19 -10.81
CA LEU A 254 -6.10 -11.42 -10.31
C LEU A 254 -5.55 -11.27 -8.89
N GLY A 255 -5.23 -10.05 -8.45
CA GLY A 255 -4.85 -9.73 -7.07
C GLY A 255 -5.93 -10.07 -6.03
N VAL A 256 -7.17 -10.34 -6.46
CA VAL A 256 -8.22 -10.86 -5.57
C VAL A 256 -7.79 -12.17 -4.89
N THR A 257 -6.97 -12.97 -5.56
CA THR A 257 -6.47 -14.24 -5.01
C THR A 257 -5.65 -14.03 -3.74
N GLY A 258 -4.77 -13.01 -3.73
CA GLY A 258 -4.01 -12.62 -2.54
C GLY A 258 -4.90 -12.13 -1.40
N VAL A 259 -5.89 -11.30 -1.71
CA VAL A 259 -6.85 -10.79 -0.72
C VAL A 259 -7.69 -11.91 -0.10
N LEU A 260 -8.19 -12.84 -0.92
CA LEU A 260 -8.97 -13.99 -0.44
C LEU A 260 -8.12 -14.99 0.34
N ALA A 261 -6.84 -15.12 0.02
CA ALA A 261 -5.91 -15.97 0.74
C ALA A 261 -5.47 -15.39 2.10
N ALA A 262 -5.57 -14.08 2.33
CA ALA A 262 -5.06 -13.43 3.54
C ALA A 262 -5.60 -14.03 4.86
N PRO A 263 -6.89 -14.37 5.03
CA PRO A 263 -7.38 -15.03 6.25
C PRO A 263 -6.80 -16.43 6.45
N LEU A 264 -6.58 -17.17 5.37
CA LEU A 264 -5.94 -18.51 5.42
C LEU A 264 -4.47 -18.38 5.81
N ILE A 265 -3.77 -17.41 5.21
CA ILE A 265 -2.37 -17.10 5.52
C ILE A 265 -2.24 -16.69 6.99
N GLY A 266 -3.17 -15.88 7.52
CA GLY A 266 -3.20 -15.52 8.93
C GLY A 266 -3.28 -16.75 9.85
N ARG A 267 -4.18 -17.70 9.56
CA ARG A 267 -4.28 -18.96 10.31
C ARG A 267 -3.01 -19.83 10.21
N LEU A 268 -2.34 -19.82 9.06
CA LEU A 268 -1.06 -20.50 8.89
C LEU A 268 0.04 -19.80 9.69
N ALA A 269 0.07 -18.47 9.69
CA ALA A 269 1.03 -17.68 10.47
C ALA A 269 0.87 -17.86 11.99
N ASP A 270 -0.35 -18.19 12.46
CA ASP A 270 -0.60 -18.52 13.86
C ASP A 270 -0.14 -19.95 14.25
N ARG A 271 -0.13 -20.88 13.28
CA ARG A 271 0.22 -22.30 13.49
C ARG A 271 1.68 -22.60 13.25
N PHE A 272 2.29 -21.94 12.28
CA PHE A 272 3.66 -22.18 11.87
C PHE A 272 4.58 -21.04 12.32
N GLN A 273 5.87 -21.31 12.40
CA GLN A 273 6.85 -20.28 12.73
C GLN A 273 6.83 -19.17 11.67
N PRO A 274 6.81 -17.88 12.07
CA PRO A 274 6.81 -16.75 11.12
C PRO A 274 7.96 -16.82 10.11
N ARG A 275 9.10 -17.40 10.51
CA ARG A 275 10.24 -17.65 9.62
C ARG A 275 9.87 -18.50 8.41
N THR A 276 9.15 -19.59 8.62
CA THR A 276 8.73 -20.48 7.52
C THR A 276 7.76 -19.77 6.57
N ILE A 277 6.79 -19.04 7.11
CA ILE A 277 5.77 -18.35 6.32
C ILE A 277 6.37 -17.18 5.49
N ILE A 278 7.29 -16.41 6.08
CA ILE A 278 8.02 -15.36 5.35
C ILE A 278 8.91 -15.97 4.26
N GLY A 279 9.62 -17.06 4.60
CA GLY A 279 10.44 -17.81 3.64
C GLY A 279 9.63 -18.34 2.45
N LEU A 280 8.42 -18.87 2.71
CA LEU A 280 7.49 -19.28 1.65
C LEU A 280 7.09 -18.12 0.76
N GLY A 281 6.85 -16.92 1.33
CA GLY A 281 6.59 -15.71 0.56
C GLY A 281 7.74 -15.35 -0.41
N LEU A 282 8.99 -15.44 0.05
CA LEU A 282 10.18 -15.23 -0.80
C LEU A 282 10.29 -16.30 -1.91
N VAL A 283 10.07 -17.58 -1.58
CA VAL A 283 10.09 -18.68 -2.56
C VAL A 283 9.01 -18.49 -3.62
N LEU A 284 7.77 -18.19 -3.23
CA LEU A 284 6.68 -17.95 -4.17
C LEU A 284 6.98 -16.76 -5.08
N SER A 285 7.48 -15.65 -4.53
CA SER A 285 7.85 -14.48 -5.33
C SER A 285 8.97 -14.81 -6.33
N THR A 286 9.95 -15.64 -5.95
CA THR A 286 11.00 -16.10 -6.85
C THR A 286 10.42 -17.00 -7.95
N LEU A 287 9.56 -17.93 -7.59
CA LEU A 287 8.87 -18.80 -8.54
C LEU A 287 8.05 -17.98 -9.56
N ALA A 288 7.36 -16.95 -9.09
CA ALA A 288 6.62 -16.03 -9.98
C ALA A 288 7.54 -15.41 -11.05
N TYR A 289 8.71 -14.91 -10.65
CA TYR A 289 9.65 -14.32 -11.62
C TYR A 289 10.31 -15.36 -12.54
N VAL A 290 10.53 -16.58 -12.07
CA VAL A 290 10.95 -17.69 -12.95
C VAL A 290 9.85 -17.96 -14.00
N VAL A 291 8.59 -18.01 -13.58
CA VAL A 291 7.45 -18.19 -14.50
C VAL A 291 7.36 -17.02 -15.49
N PHE A 292 7.47 -15.77 -15.04
CA PHE A 292 7.47 -14.60 -15.91
C PHE A 292 8.61 -14.64 -16.94
N TRP A 293 9.79 -15.09 -16.54
CA TRP A 293 10.96 -15.12 -17.42
C TRP A 293 10.86 -16.23 -18.46
N LEU A 294 10.40 -17.42 -18.05
CA LEU A 294 10.34 -18.59 -18.94
C LEU A 294 9.10 -18.63 -19.83
N SER A 295 7.96 -18.15 -19.34
CA SER A 295 6.67 -18.28 -20.00
C SER A 295 5.88 -16.98 -20.12
N GLY A 296 6.50 -15.84 -19.84
CA GLY A 296 5.83 -14.54 -19.87
C GLY A 296 5.35 -14.11 -21.26
N THR A 297 5.91 -14.68 -22.34
CA THR A 297 5.40 -14.48 -23.70
C THR A 297 4.04 -15.10 -23.96
N HIS A 298 3.58 -16.00 -23.09
CA HIS A 298 2.26 -16.60 -23.12
C HIS A 298 1.37 -16.03 -22.01
N LEU A 299 0.16 -15.60 -22.35
CA LEU A 299 -0.78 -14.99 -21.42
C LEU A 299 -1.05 -15.89 -20.19
N VAL A 300 -1.14 -17.20 -20.38
CA VAL A 300 -1.36 -18.16 -19.28
C VAL A 300 -0.20 -18.10 -18.29
N GLY A 301 1.04 -18.04 -18.75
CA GLY A 301 2.22 -17.91 -17.89
C GLY A 301 2.21 -16.59 -17.11
N LEU A 302 1.82 -15.49 -17.77
CA LEU A 302 1.66 -14.19 -17.11
C LEU A 302 0.60 -14.24 -15.99
N ILE A 303 -0.57 -14.82 -16.25
CA ILE A 303 -1.66 -14.97 -15.28
C ILE A 303 -1.19 -15.81 -14.08
N ILE A 304 -0.58 -16.97 -14.32
CA ILE A 304 -0.06 -17.84 -13.24
C ILE A 304 0.99 -17.09 -12.40
N GLY A 305 1.92 -16.41 -13.07
CA GLY A 305 2.94 -15.62 -12.39
C GLY A 305 2.37 -14.51 -11.50
N ILE A 306 1.34 -13.78 -11.97
CA ILE A 306 0.65 -12.75 -11.18
C ILE A 306 0.04 -13.34 -9.90
N VAL A 307 -0.70 -14.45 -10.03
CA VAL A 307 -1.33 -15.12 -8.88
C VAL A 307 -0.28 -15.55 -7.86
N ILE A 308 0.84 -16.16 -8.32
CA ILE A 308 1.92 -16.62 -7.44
C ILE A 308 2.61 -15.42 -6.78
N LEU A 309 2.86 -14.33 -7.50
CA LEU A 309 3.50 -13.14 -6.97
C LEU A 309 2.66 -12.47 -5.87
N ASP A 310 1.36 -12.32 -6.12
CA ASP A 310 0.44 -11.72 -5.14
C ASP A 310 0.32 -12.59 -3.89
N LEU A 311 0.22 -13.92 -4.05
CA LEU A 311 0.26 -14.84 -2.91
C LEU A 311 1.59 -14.69 -2.13
N GLY A 312 2.74 -14.69 -2.80
CA GLY A 312 4.04 -14.53 -2.16
C GLY A 312 4.15 -13.23 -1.37
N THR A 313 3.67 -12.13 -1.93
CA THR A 313 3.64 -10.82 -1.27
C THR A 313 2.75 -10.85 -0.03
N GLN A 314 1.56 -11.45 -0.11
CA GLN A 314 0.63 -11.57 1.01
C GLN A 314 1.17 -12.48 2.13
N PHE A 315 1.79 -13.62 1.80
CA PHE A 315 2.47 -14.48 2.79
C PHE A 315 3.49 -13.69 3.60
N GLY A 316 4.32 -12.91 2.91
CA GLY A 316 5.32 -12.07 3.57
C GLY A 316 4.72 -10.94 4.40
N GLN A 317 3.71 -10.22 3.87
CA GLN A 317 3.09 -9.10 4.56
C GLN A 317 2.40 -9.55 5.84
N VAL A 318 1.50 -10.54 5.77
CA VAL A 318 0.72 -11.02 6.92
C VAL A 318 1.65 -11.58 8.00
N ALA A 319 2.61 -12.45 7.63
CA ALA A 319 3.52 -13.05 8.59
C ALA A 319 4.44 -12.04 9.28
N ASN A 320 4.95 -11.02 8.57
CA ASN A 320 5.73 -9.96 9.17
C ASN A 320 4.89 -9.08 10.10
N GLN A 321 3.66 -8.73 9.72
CA GLN A 321 2.75 -7.97 10.58
C GLN A 321 2.41 -8.73 11.87
N THR A 322 2.07 -10.01 11.80
CA THR A 322 1.86 -10.86 12.98
C THR A 322 3.09 -10.89 13.87
N ARG A 323 4.28 -11.05 13.26
CA ARG A 323 5.55 -11.10 13.97
C ARG A 323 5.88 -9.82 14.72
N ILE A 324 5.70 -8.64 14.12
CA ILE A 324 5.98 -7.35 14.79
C ILE A 324 4.97 -7.02 15.88
N GLN A 325 3.71 -7.44 15.74
CA GLN A 325 2.68 -7.24 16.76
C GLN A 325 2.95 -8.07 18.02
N SER A 326 3.66 -9.21 17.91
CA SER A 326 4.04 -10.06 19.05
C SER A 326 5.23 -9.52 19.86
N ILE A 327 5.91 -8.45 19.41
CA ILE A 327 7.08 -7.88 20.13
C ILE A 327 6.64 -7.15 21.40
N ASP A 328 5.69 -6.23 21.29
CA ASP A 328 5.13 -5.45 22.38
C ASP A 328 3.76 -4.90 21.97
N VAL A 329 2.73 -5.31 22.68
CA VAL A 329 1.34 -4.94 22.40
C VAL A 329 1.11 -3.43 22.56
N HIS A 330 1.80 -2.79 23.51
CA HIS A 330 1.65 -1.36 23.80
C HIS A 330 2.32 -0.46 22.75
N ALA A 331 3.29 -0.98 22.01
CA ALA A 331 4.01 -0.27 20.94
C ALA A 331 3.63 -0.74 19.53
N SER A 332 2.62 -1.61 19.39
CA SER A 332 2.27 -2.28 18.12
C SER A 332 1.97 -1.30 16.99
N SER A 333 1.32 -0.17 17.25
CA SER A 333 1.04 0.88 16.26
C SER A 333 2.34 1.48 15.68
N ARG A 334 3.31 1.80 16.55
CA ARG A 334 4.61 2.37 16.14
C ARG A 334 5.46 1.35 15.37
N PHE A 335 5.43 0.09 15.79
CA PHE A 335 6.09 -1.00 15.04
C PHE A 335 5.48 -1.17 13.65
N ASN A 336 4.14 -1.14 13.55
CA ASN A 336 3.47 -1.21 12.26
C ASN A 336 3.84 -0.02 11.35
N SER A 337 3.93 1.20 11.90
CA SER A 337 4.34 2.39 11.11
C SER A 337 5.75 2.24 10.54
N VAL A 338 6.72 1.73 11.33
CA VAL A 338 8.09 1.46 10.87
C VAL A 338 8.10 0.38 9.78
N PHE A 339 7.38 -0.72 10.00
CA PHE A 339 7.27 -1.80 9.02
C PHE A 339 6.67 -1.30 7.71
N MET A 340 5.55 -0.59 7.76
CA MET A 340 4.87 -0.07 6.59
C MET A 340 5.68 1.01 5.88
N PHE A 341 6.45 1.82 6.61
CA PHE A 341 7.41 2.74 6.01
C PHE A 341 8.43 1.99 5.17
N GLY A 342 9.08 0.96 5.72
CA GLY A 342 10.02 0.11 4.98
C GLY A 342 9.36 -0.57 3.78
N TYR A 343 8.14 -1.08 3.96
CA TYR A 343 7.33 -1.74 2.93
C TYR A 343 7.10 -0.81 1.72
N PHE A 344 6.58 0.42 1.95
CA PHE A 344 6.34 1.38 0.87
C PHE A 344 7.62 1.99 0.29
N MET A 345 8.71 2.11 1.07
CA MET A 345 10.03 2.47 0.54
C MET A 345 10.51 1.42 -0.47
N GLY A 346 10.30 0.13 -0.18
CA GLY A 346 10.58 -0.95 -1.12
C GLY A 346 9.74 -0.80 -2.40
N GLY A 347 8.45 -0.54 -2.27
CA GLY A 347 7.56 -0.29 -3.40
C GLY A 347 8.00 0.89 -4.26
N ALA A 348 8.37 1.99 -3.63
CA ALA A 348 8.87 3.20 -4.28
C ALA A 348 10.12 2.93 -5.13
N LEU A 349 11.13 2.34 -4.52
CA LEU A 349 12.39 2.02 -5.21
C LEU A 349 12.19 0.90 -6.25
N GLY A 350 11.33 -0.07 -5.95
CA GLY A 350 10.98 -1.15 -6.89
C GLY A 350 10.34 -0.59 -8.17
N SER A 351 9.36 0.29 -8.04
CA SER A 351 8.72 0.96 -9.17
C SER A 351 9.72 1.73 -10.01
N PHE A 352 10.54 2.58 -9.39
CA PHE A 352 11.56 3.37 -10.09
C PHE A 352 12.60 2.49 -10.78
N CYS A 353 13.25 1.57 -10.05
CA CYS A 353 14.29 0.72 -10.61
C CYS A 353 13.75 -0.23 -11.68
N GLY A 354 12.49 -0.70 -11.52
CA GLY A 354 11.81 -1.50 -12.52
C GLY A 354 11.70 -0.77 -13.87
N ASN A 355 11.23 0.48 -13.84
CA ASN A 355 11.10 1.28 -15.06
C ASN A 355 12.44 1.64 -15.67
N VAL A 356 13.47 1.95 -14.87
CA VAL A 356 14.84 2.17 -15.37
C VAL A 356 15.37 0.92 -16.07
N LEU A 357 15.21 -0.26 -15.44
CA LEU A 357 15.68 -1.52 -16.03
C LEU A 357 14.85 -1.95 -17.24
N TRP A 358 13.57 -1.57 -17.31
CA TRP A 358 12.76 -1.72 -18.49
C TRP A 358 13.36 -0.95 -19.68
N ASP A 359 13.69 0.32 -19.48
CA ASP A 359 14.29 1.17 -20.55
C ASP A 359 15.68 0.69 -20.96
N LEU A 360 16.49 0.14 -20.03
CA LEU A 360 17.87 -0.28 -20.32
C LEU A 360 17.99 -1.69 -20.91
N ALA A 361 17.20 -2.64 -20.44
CA ALA A 361 17.35 -4.07 -20.74
C ALA A 361 16.01 -4.81 -20.95
N GLY A 362 14.89 -4.09 -21.06
CA GLY A 362 13.57 -4.64 -21.28
C GLY A 362 13.15 -5.62 -20.19
N TRP A 363 12.33 -6.61 -20.56
CA TRP A 363 11.78 -7.59 -19.62
C TRP A 363 12.85 -8.41 -18.90
N ASN A 364 13.96 -8.73 -19.58
CA ASN A 364 15.08 -9.46 -18.96
C ASN A 364 15.74 -8.65 -17.83
N GLY A 365 15.88 -7.34 -18.00
CA GLY A 365 16.38 -6.44 -16.97
C GLY A 365 15.45 -6.40 -15.75
N VAL A 366 14.14 -6.33 -15.98
CA VAL A 366 13.11 -6.32 -14.91
C VAL A 366 13.16 -7.63 -14.11
N CYS A 367 13.17 -8.79 -14.79
CA CYS A 367 13.24 -10.09 -14.14
C CYS A 367 14.57 -10.27 -13.38
N GLY A 368 15.69 -9.88 -14.00
CA GLY A 368 17.02 -9.94 -13.39
C GLY A 368 17.13 -9.10 -12.11
N LEU A 369 16.63 -7.86 -12.15
CA LEU A 369 16.57 -7.00 -10.97
C LEU A 369 15.77 -7.66 -9.83
N ALA A 370 14.59 -8.18 -10.12
CA ALA A 370 13.75 -8.81 -9.13
C ALA A 370 14.40 -10.03 -8.48
N VAL A 371 15.08 -10.86 -9.27
CA VAL A 371 15.83 -12.01 -8.75
C VAL A 371 16.98 -11.56 -7.83
N VAL A 372 17.73 -10.52 -8.20
CA VAL A 372 18.79 -9.95 -7.34
C VAL A 372 18.23 -9.44 -6.02
N VAL A 373 17.13 -8.67 -6.06
CA VAL A 373 16.47 -8.16 -4.86
C VAL A 373 15.96 -9.31 -3.97
N LEU A 374 15.39 -10.36 -4.57
CA LEU A 374 14.96 -11.57 -3.84
C LEU A 374 16.13 -12.31 -3.21
N MET A 375 17.27 -12.44 -3.90
CA MET A 375 18.48 -13.05 -3.31
C MET A 375 18.97 -12.29 -2.09
N ILE A 376 18.94 -10.94 -2.12
CA ILE A 376 19.24 -10.11 -0.95
C ILE A 376 18.22 -10.40 0.17
N GLY A 377 16.94 -10.54 -0.18
CA GLY A 377 15.89 -10.92 0.77
C GLY A 377 16.12 -12.28 1.43
N PHE A 378 16.49 -13.29 0.65
CA PHE A 378 16.85 -14.62 1.16
C PHE A 378 18.06 -14.55 2.09
N TYR A 379 19.12 -13.86 1.68
CA TYR A 379 20.29 -13.68 2.52
C TYR A 379 19.92 -13.03 3.87
N ALA A 380 19.20 -11.92 3.85
CA ALA A 380 18.76 -11.24 5.05
C ALA A 380 17.85 -12.13 5.92
N HIS A 381 16.96 -12.91 5.29
CA HIS A 381 16.04 -13.78 5.99
C HIS A 381 16.72 -15.00 6.63
N PHE A 382 17.62 -15.69 5.93
CA PHE A 382 18.22 -16.92 6.42
C PHE A 382 19.43 -16.69 7.31
N VAL A 383 20.25 -15.67 7.03
CA VAL A 383 21.49 -15.38 7.77
C VAL A 383 21.23 -14.49 8.98
N HIS A 384 20.35 -13.47 8.86
CA HIS A 384 20.10 -12.47 9.89
C HIS A 384 18.70 -12.57 10.50
N TYR A 385 18.14 -13.76 10.67
CA TYR A 385 16.82 -13.92 11.24
C TYR A 385 16.85 -13.85 12.78
N PRO A 386 16.54 -12.69 13.40
CA PRO A 386 16.53 -12.58 14.85
C PRO A 386 15.30 -13.29 15.44
N ARG A 387 15.50 -14.01 16.55
CA ARG A 387 14.40 -14.60 17.31
C ARG A 387 13.63 -13.51 18.07
N VAL A 388 12.31 -13.65 18.16
CA VAL A 388 11.48 -12.82 19.05
C VAL A 388 11.79 -13.23 20.47
N VAL A 389 12.48 -12.39 21.22
CA VAL A 389 12.58 -12.55 22.67
C VAL A 389 11.35 -11.89 23.27
N THR A 390 10.30 -12.67 23.50
CA THR A 390 9.16 -12.23 24.32
C THR A 390 9.70 -11.98 25.73
N ARG A 391 9.75 -10.75 26.19
CA ARG A 391 9.80 -10.47 27.61
C ARG A 391 8.47 -10.95 28.19
N GLN A 392 8.46 -12.19 28.69
CA GLN A 392 7.41 -12.58 29.64
C GLN A 392 7.41 -11.51 30.73
N ALA A 393 6.22 -10.96 30.96
CA ALA A 393 5.98 -10.06 32.06
C ALA A 393 6.46 -10.73 33.35
N GLN A 394 7.62 -10.31 33.84
CA GLN A 394 7.91 -10.38 35.25
C GLN A 394 7.19 -9.17 35.85
N HIS A 395 5.98 -9.40 36.33
CA HIS A 395 5.34 -8.84 37.52
C HIS A 395 3.88 -9.26 37.55
#